data_e3bb08f3a2d729190aae058827bbcede
#
_entry.id   e3bb08f3a2d729190aae058827bbcede
#
_cell.length_a   1.000
_cell.length_b   1.000
_cell.length_c   1.000
_cell.angle_alpha   90.00
_cell.angle_beta   90.00
_cell.angle_gamma   90.00
#
_symmetry.space_group_name_H-M   'P 1'
#
loop_
_entity.id
_entity.type
_entity.pdbx_description
1 polymer ?
#
loop_
_entity_poly.entity_id
_entity_poly.type
_entity_poly.pdbx_seq_one_letter_code
_entity_poly.pdbx_strand_id
1 'polypeptide(L)'
;TTQFRVGTLAQTPFSGRGGESGATSISSSATAGGVLEQSTPFKTGGQAPKVLTASASVGFNLTPAQIQEVDEARITFAYSGGLHAIGGEGSDEHSFALYKLDFALKRPGESNFETAQVLKHPMMHSGMYKNAVTFVETIDLAQYRPFSDFQVTISRITNHEGPGYKKIVNGTPETFHDWTNVTQSSITNTTCVIKDILTHPYSALARVTFDTKKFQGMPTRSYHIRGLKVKVPSNYVTREQDSNGIANYKRNPATGLVAATYQDWDGGFALHDTYTNNPAWVFYDVLTNNRYGLGDFLKATDIDKYALYRIARYC
;
A
#
# COMPACT_ATOMS: atom_id res chain seq x y z
N THR A 1 0.50 -2.77 14.74
CA THR A 1 -0.82 -3.42 14.58
C THR A 1 -0.71 -4.54 13.57
N THR A 2 -1.34 -5.67 13.84
CA THR A 2 -1.35 -6.83 12.94
C THR A 2 -2.78 -7.18 12.56
N GLN A 3 -3.02 -7.41 11.28
CA GLN A 3 -4.31 -7.85 10.74
C GLN A 3 -4.09 -9.10 9.89
N PHE A 4 -5.03 -10.04 9.95
CA PHE A 4 -4.99 -11.28 9.17
C PHE A 4 -6.28 -11.46 8.38
N ARG A 5 -6.15 -12.14 7.23
CA ARG A 5 -7.24 -12.67 6.41
C ARG A 5 -6.93 -14.13 6.14
N VAL A 6 -7.91 -14.99 6.29
CA VAL A 6 -7.71 -16.45 6.25
C VAL A 6 -7.99 -17.09 4.89
N GLY A 7 -8.29 -16.29 3.89
CA GLY A 7 -8.52 -16.81 2.54
C GLY A 7 -9.94 -17.31 2.27
N THR A 8 -10.95 -16.76 2.93
CA THR A 8 -12.35 -17.09 2.64
C THR A 8 -12.81 -16.42 1.34
N LEU A 9 -13.88 -16.95 0.71
CA LEU A 9 -14.48 -16.36 -0.49
C LEU A 9 -14.97 -14.94 -0.26
N ALA A 10 -15.58 -14.68 0.88
CA ALA A 10 -16.20 -13.41 1.24
C ALA A 10 -15.35 -12.57 2.22
N GLN A 11 -14.02 -12.73 2.18
CA GLN A 11 -13.17 -11.94 3.08
C GLN A 11 -13.18 -10.45 2.73
N THR A 12 -13.14 -9.63 3.77
CA THR A 12 -13.07 -8.17 3.62
C THR A 12 -11.63 -7.71 3.39
N PRO A 13 -11.41 -6.59 2.69
CA PRO A 13 -10.09 -5.97 2.60
C PRO A 13 -9.57 -5.57 4.00
N PHE A 14 -8.29 -5.27 4.10
CA PHE A 14 -7.72 -4.76 5.35
C PHE A 14 -8.31 -3.38 5.69
N SER A 15 -8.58 -3.12 6.98
CA SER A 15 -9.00 -1.81 7.46
C SER A 15 -7.81 -0.83 7.58
N GLY A 16 -8.11 0.46 7.58
CA GLY A 16 -7.12 1.51 7.62
C GLY A 16 -6.80 2.01 6.21
N ARG A 17 -5.56 2.24 5.84
CA ARG A 17 -5.16 2.57 4.44
C ARG A 17 -5.45 1.38 3.49
N GLY A 18 -6.62 0.80 3.70
CA GLY A 18 -7.06 -0.39 3.04
C GLY A 18 -7.42 -0.09 1.60
N GLY A 19 -6.99 -0.73 0.67
CA GLY A 19 -7.06 -0.52 -0.75
C GLY A 19 -5.67 -0.40 -1.36
N GLU A 20 -4.66 -0.01 -0.58
CA GLU A 20 -3.29 0.08 -1.08
C GLU A 20 -2.62 -1.28 -1.34
N SER A 21 -3.19 -2.39 -0.88
CA SER A 21 -2.65 -3.72 -1.19
C SER A 21 -2.80 -4.13 -2.67
N GLY A 22 -3.69 -3.47 -3.39
CA GLY A 22 -3.86 -3.60 -4.83
C GLY A 22 -3.69 -2.28 -5.58
N ALA A 23 -3.24 -1.21 -4.89
CA ALA A 23 -3.12 0.09 -5.51
C ALA A 23 -1.99 0.14 -6.54
N THR A 24 -2.29 0.67 -7.70
CA THR A 24 -1.30 1.00 -8.72
C THR A 24 -0.86 2.45 -8.52
N SER A 25 0.44 2.65 -8.34
CA SER A 25 1.04 3.99 -8.23
C SER A 25 1.67 4.38 -9.57
N ILE A 26 1.27 5.54 -10.09
CA ILE A 26 1.85 6.13 -11.28
C ILE A 26 2.68 7.32 -10.80
N SER A 27 3.99 7.19 -10.89
CA SER A 27 4.93 8.22 -10.42
C SER A 27 5.58 8.92 -11.59
N SER A 28 5.73 10.23 -11.46
CA SER A 28 6.55 11.05 -12.35
C SER A 28 7.64 11.73 -11.53
N SER A 29 8.89 11.44 -11.82
CA SER A 29 10.02 12.08 -11.17
C SER A 29 10.29 13.46 -11.75
N ALA A 30 10.72 14.40 -10.93
CA ALA A 30 11.21 15.73 -11.33
C ALA A 30 10.22 16.61 -12.12
N THR A 31 8.93 16.39 -11.95
CA THR A 31 7.88 17.03 -12.74
C THR A 31 7.71 18.53 -12.50
N ALA A 32 8.11 19.03 -11.36
CA ALA A 32 8.02 20.45 -11.04
C ALA A 32 9.32 20.97 -10.45
N GLY A 33 10.44 20.48 -10.94
CA GLY A 33 11.78 20.82 -10.48
C GLY A 33 11.98 22.33 -10.21
N GLY A 34 12.95 22.63 -9.40
CA GLY A 34 13.29 23.97 -8.96
C GLY A 34 12.73 24.32 -7.59
N VAL A 35 13.30 25.35 -7.02
CA VAL A 35 13.00 25.85 -5.68
C VAL A 35 11.60 26.46 -5.64
N LEU A 36 10.86 26.15 -4.58
CA LEU A 36 9.60 26.83 -4.28
C LEU A 36 9.91 28.10 -3.48
N GLU A 37 9.85 29.24 -4.15
CA GLU A 37 10.01 30.53 -3.50
C GLU A 37 8.67 31.13 -3.07
N GLN A 38 8.74 32.12 -2.19
CA GLN A 38 7.56 32.88 -1.78
C GLN A 38 6.91 33.58 -2.97
N SER A 39 5.60 33.35 -3.13
CA SER A 39 4.80 34.06 -4.14
C SER A 39 4.30 35.41 -3.62
N THR A 40 3.92 36.31 -4.55
CA THR A 40 3.19 37.53 -4.19
C THR A 40 1.86 37.18 -3.51
N PRO A 41 1.36 37.99 -2.52
CA PRO A 41 1.83 39.33 -2.16
C PRO A 41 2.94 39.36 -1.08
N PHE A 42 3.39 38.21 -0.57
CA PHE A 42 4.29 38.14 0.58
C PHE A 42 5.72 38.58 0.24
N LYS A 43 6.11 38.44 -1.04
CA LYS A 43 7.41 38.89 -1.52
C LYS A 43 7.27 39.49 -2.92
N THR A 44 7.70 40.75 -3.09
CA THR A 44 7.79 41.37 -4.42
C THR A 44 8.90 40.69 -5.22
N GLY A 45 8.56 40.19 -6.38
CA GLY A 45 9.50 39.45 -7.24
C GLY A 45 9.64 37.93 -6.91
N GLY A 46 8.78 37.40 -6.06
CA GLY A 46 8.71 35.95 -5.80
C GLY A 46 8.35 35.16 -7.07
N GLN A 47 8.68 33.87 -7.08
CA GLN A 47 8.31 33.00 -8.19
C GLN A 47 6.81 32.80 -8.28
N ALA A 48 6.34 32.60 -9.50
CA ALA A 48 4.96 32.21 -9.73
C ALA A 48 4.63 30.88 -9.03
N PRO A 49 3.38 30.68 -8.61
CA PRO A 49 2.92 29.41 -8.09
C PRO A 49 3.27 28.25 -9.01
N LYS A 50 3.61 27.11 -8.45
CA LYS A 50 3.80 25.87 -9.24
C LYS A 50 2.44 25.29 -9.56
N VAL A 51 2.21 25.09 -10.85
CA VAL A 51 0.96 24.53 -11.38
C VAL A 51 1.25 23.12 -11.88
N LEU A 52 0.57 22.13 -11.31
CA LEU A 52 0.67 20.72 -11.67
C LEU A 52 -0.67 20.29 -12.27
N THR A 53 -0.65 19.78 -13.51
CA THR A 53 -1.86 19.35 -14.22
C THR A 53 -1.77 17.87 -14.51
N ALA A 54 -2.88 17.15 -14.40
CA ALA A 54 -2.88 15.70 -14.55
C ALA A 54 -2.46 15.23 -15.94
N SER A 55 -2.91 15.90 -16.99
CA SER A 55 -2.62 15.58 -18.39
C SER A 55 -1.30 16.18 -18.92
N ALA A 56 -0.69 17.11 -18.19
CA ALA A 56 0.52 17.79 -18.66
C ALA A 56 1.78 16.95 -18.44
N SER A 57 2.76 17.10 -19.35
CA SER A 57 4.09 16.49 -19.20
C SER A 57 4.87 17.00 -17.99
N VAL A 58 4.56 18.20 -17.52
CA VAL A 58 5.01 18.77 -16.24
C VAL A 58 3.87 18.69 -15.27
N GLY A 59 3.92 17.78 -14.33
CA GLY A 59 2.84 17.52 -13.40
C GLY A 59 2.72 16.02 -13.13
N PHE A 60 1.52 15.47 -13.25
CA PHE A 60 1.29 14.05 -12.98
C PHE A 60 1.45 13.16 -14.23
N ASN A 61 1.38 13.74 -15.42
CA ASN A 61 1.60 13.07 -16.70
C ASN A 61 0.79 11.77 -16.88
N LEU A 62 -0.51 11.89 -16.74
CA LEU A 62 -1.45 10.77 -16.84
C LEU A 62 -2.13 10.73 -18.21
N THR A 63 -2.44 9.53 -18.68
CA THR A 63 -3.33 9.35 -19.82
C THR A 63 -4.79 9.66 -19.44
N PRO A 64 -5.66 10.03 -20.41
CA PRO A 64 -7.06 10.32 -20.12
C PRO A 64 -7.82 9.18 -19.41
N ALA A 65 -7.48 7.95 -19.72
CA ALA A 65 -8.06 6.77 -19.05
C ALA A 65 -7.63 6.70 -17.58
N GLN A 66 -6.35 6.90 -17.30
CA GLN A 66 -5.81 6.87 -15.95
C GLN A 66 -6.38 8.00 -15.08
N ILE A 67 -6.58 9.21 -15.64
CA ILE A 67 -7.12 10.35 -14.90
C ILE A 67 -8.49 10.02 -14.29
N GLN A 68 -9.35 9.30 -15.02
CA GLN A 68 -10.69 8.95 -14.56
C GLN A 68 -10.68 7.94 -13.39
N GLU A 69 -9.62 7.15 -13.29
CA GLU A 69 -9.49 6.08 -12.28
C GLU A 69 -8.71 6.51 -11.03
N VAL A 70 -8.01 7.66 -11.09
CA VAL A 70 -7.20 8.12 -9.95
C VAL A 70 -8.04 8.40 -8.71
N ASP A 71 -7.63 7.83 -7.60
CA ASP A 71 -8.23 8.04 -6.28
C ASP A 71 -7.48 9.06 -5.43
N GLU A 72 -6.16 9.11 -5.55
CA GLU A 72 -5.32 10.03 -4.80
C GLU A 72 -4.21 10.62 -5.67
N ALA A 73 -3.90 11.89 -5.43
CA ALA A 73 -2.68 12.53 -5.89
C ALA A 73 -1.75 12.80 -4.70
N ARG A 74 -0.48 12.46 -4.85
CA ARG A 74 0.57 12.65 -3.84
C ARG A 74 1.66 13.54 -4.40
N ILE A 75 2.05 14.54 -3.63
CA ILE A 75 3.09 15.51 -3.99
C ILE A 75 4.19 15.42 -2.93
N THR A 76 5.40 15.14 -3.35
CA THR A 76 6.56 15.02 -2.48
C THR A 76 7.35 16.32 -2.48
N PHE A 77 7.41 16.97 -1.33
CA PHE A 77 8.25 18.12 -1.06
C PHE A 77 9.57 17.64 -0.46
N ALA A 78 10.68 18.09 -1.01
CA ALA A 78 12.01 17.81 -0.49
C ALA A 78 12.67 19.09 0.01
N TYR A 79 13.28 19.00 1.16
CA TYR A 79 14.12 20.01 1.79
C TYR A 79 15.55 19.47 1.80
N SER A 80 16.32 19.76 0.76
CA SER A 80 17.67 19.22 0.59
C SER A 80 18.67 19.69 1.64
N GLY A 81 18.51 20.92 2.11
CA GLY A 81 19.29 21.50 3.21
C GLY A 81 18.71 21.28 4.59
N GLY A 82 17.61 20.55 4.70
CA GLY A 82 16.87 20.39 5.95
C GLY A 82 15.72 21.39 6.10
N LEU A 83 15.04 21.32 7.26
CA LEU A 83 13.97 22.22 7.66
C LEU A 83 14.22 22.64 9.11
N HIS A 84 14.90 23.75 9.31
CA HIS A 84 15.29 24.29 10.60
C HIS A 84 15.59 25.81 10.51
N ALA A 85 15.94 26.43 11.61
CA ALA A 85 16.57 27.73 11.63
C ALA A 85 17.90 27.64 12.39
N ILE A 86 18.82 28.54 12.10
CA ILE A 86 20.10 28.68 12.80
C ILE A 86 19.99 29.92 13.67
N GLY A 87 20.11 29.75 14.98
CA GLY A 87 20.13 30.85 15.96
C GLY A 87 21.42 31.64 15.94
N GLY A 88 21.43 32.80 16.58
CA GLY A 88 22.58 33.73 16.60
C GLY A 88 23.87 33.16 17.17
N GLU A 89 23.78 32.14 18.02
CA GLU A 89 24.94 31.41 18.57
C GLU A 89 25.27 30.13 17.82
N GLY A 90 24.64 29.90 16.63
CA GLY A 90 24.80 28.71 15.83
C GLY A 90 24.01 27.49 16.34
N SER A 91 23.08 27.72 17.28
CA SER A 91 22.12 26.65 17.70
C SER A 91 21.13 26.34 16.60
N ASP A 92 20.73 25.07 16.51
CA ASP A 92 19.63 24.70 15.64
C ASP A 92 18.29 24.93 16.33
N GLU A 93 17.42 25.59 15.63
CA GLU A 93 16.12 25.98 16.10
C GLU A 93 15.00 25.41 15.22
N HIS A 94 13.83 25.30 15.80
CA HIS A 94 12.64 24.82 15.10
C HIS A 94 12.16 25.86 14.09
N SER A 95 11.88 25.43 12.87
CA SER A 95 11.31 26.33 11.85
C SER A 95 10.16 25.66 11.10
N PHE A 96 9.51 26.42 10.23
CA PHE A 96 8.41 25.94 9.42
C PHE A 96 8.36 26.63 8.05
N ALA A 97 7.74 25.92 7.09
CA ALA A 97 7.39 26.45 5.79
C ALA A 97 5.87 26.37 5.61
N LEU A 98 5.27 27.47 5.15
CA LEU A 98 3.83 27.57 4.89
C LEU A 98 3.56 27.62 3.40
N TYR A 99 2.50 26.92 2.99
CA TYR A 99 2.02 26.89 1.63
C TYR A 99 0.50 27.10 1.59
N LYS A 100 0.02 27.53 0.43
CA LYS A 100 -1.37 27.45 0.01
C LYS A 100 -1.47 26.42 -1.11
N LEU A 101 -2.44 25.54 -0.99
CA LEU A 101 -2.76 24.53 -1.98
C LEU A 101 -4.14 24.84 -2.56
N ASP A 102 -4.20 25.23 -3.82
CA ASP A 102 -5.44 25.44 -4.58
C ASP A 102 -5.64 24.27 -5.54
N PHE A 103 -6.90 23.89 -5.78
CA PHE A 103 -7.27 22.74 -6.56
C PHE A 103 -8.40 23.13 -7.52
N ALA A 104 -8.26 22.76 -8.79
CA ALA A 104 -9.29 22.97 -9.82
C ALA A 104 -9.53 21.69 -10.59
N LEU A 105 -10.79 21.46 -10.97
CA LEU A 105 -11.23 20.32 -11.75
C LEU A 105 -11.66 20.76 -13.15
N LYS A 106 -11.49 19.85 -14.10
CA LYS A 106 -12.11 19.94 -15.41
C LYS A 106 -13.13 18.82 -15.54
N ARG A 107 -14.39 19.16 -15.78
CA ARG A 107 -15.44 18.18 -15.92
C ARG A 107 -15.43 17.53 -17.30
N PRO A 108 -15.95 16.28 -17.44
CA PRO A 108 -16.11 15.66 -18.75
C PRO A 108 -16.96 16.53 -19.68
N GLY A 109 -16.42 16.77 -20.88
CA GLY A 109 -17.08 17.64 -21.87
C GLY A 109 -16.76 19.14 -21.77
N GLU A 110 -16.16 19.59 -20.67
CA GLU A 110 -15.77 20.98 -20.50
C GLU A 110 -14.39 21.26 -21.09
N SER A 111 -14.21 22.47 -21.61
CA SER A 111 -12.93 22.91 -22.18
C SER A 111 -12.01 23.55 -21.14
N ASN A 112 -12.59 24.15 -20.09
CA ASN A 112 -11.89 24.92 -19.08
C ASN A 112 -11.94 24.24 -17.72
N PHE A 113 -10.99 24.57 -16.86
CA PHE A 113 -11.05 24.21 -15.44
C PHE A 113 -12.09 25.05 -14.72
N GLU A 114 -12.76 24.46 -13.74
CA GLU A 114 -13.61 25.17 -12.78
C GLU A 114 -12.79 26.20 -11.99
N THR A 115 -13.47 27.13 -11.32
CA THR A 115 -12.81 28.05 -10.40
C THR A 115 -12.06 27.28 -9.32
N ALA A 116 -10.78 27.60 -9.15
CA ALA A 116 -9.93 26.92 -8.17
C ALA A 116 -10.47 27.10 -6.74
N GLN A 117 -10.55 26.00 -6.02
CA GLN A 117 -10.93 25.96 -4.61
C GLN A 117 -9.68 25.82 -3.74
N VAL A 118 -9.68 26.52 -2.60
CA VAL A 118 -8.60 26.38 -1.59
C VAL A 118 -8.77 25.03 -0.90
N LEU A 119 -7.82 24.13 -1.11
CA LEU A 119 -7.83 22.81 -0.50
C LEU A 119 -7.20 22.81 0.90
N LYS A 120 -6.04 23.49 1.03
CA LYS A 120 -5.32 23.65 2.29
C LYS A 120 -4.72 25.05 2.40
N HIS A 121 -5.04 25.77 3.48
CA HIS A 121 -4.45 27.07 3.76
C HIS A 121 -4.54 27.41 5.26
N PRO A 122 -3.42 27.56 5.98
CA PRO A 122 -2.07 27.21 5.55
C PRO A 122 -1.81 25.70 5.63
N MET A 123 -1.05 25.16 4.68
CA MET A 123 -0.40 23.88 4.80
C MET A 123 0.97 24.11 5.41
N MET A 124 1.28 23.45 6.51
CA MET A 124 2.50 23.69 7.27
C MET A 124 3.39 22.45 7.33
N HIS A 125 4.62 22.61 6.87
CA HIS A 125 5.70 21.67 7.18
C HIS A 125 6.56 22.32 8.28
N SER A 126 6.84 21.59 9.34
CA SER A 126 7.56 22.13 10.49
C SER A 126 8.50 21.08 11.10
N GLY A 127 9.60 21.55 11.69
CA GLY A 127 10.55 20.67 12.36
C GLY A 127 11.88 21.35 12.67
N MET A 128 12.80 20.55 13.20
CA MET A 128 14.20 20.88 13.41
C MET A 128 15.03 19.77 12.75
N TYR A 129 14.99 19.72 11.42
CA TYR A 129 15.70 18.70 10.64
C TYR A 129 16.95 19.33 10.01
N LYS A 130 18.13 18.93 10.48
CA LYS A 130 19.43 19.38 9.95
C LYS A 130 19.80 18.76 8.62
N ASN A 131 19.29 17.56 8.37
CA ASN A 131 19.56 16.81 7.16
C ASN A 131 18.35 16.87 6.22
N ALA A 132 18.57 16.48 4.98
CA ALA A 132 17.50 16.38 4.00
C ALA A 132 16.28 15.63 4.53
N VAL A 133 15.11 16.20 4.34
CA VAL A 133 13.82 15.61 4.76
C VAL A 133 12.79 15.81 3.67
N THR A 134 11.84 14.87 3.60
CA THR A 134 10.73 14.92 2.64
C THR A 134 9.39 14.88 3.36
N PHE A 135 8.42 15.63 2.82
CA PHE A 135 7.02 15.60 3.23
C PHE A 135 6.17 15.19 2.03
N VAL A 136 5.18 14.35 2.27
CA VAL A 136 4.25 13.91 1.23
C VAL A 136 2.86 14.44 1.56
N GLU A 137 2.34 15.28 0.69
CA GLU A 137 0.97 15.78 0.77
C GLU A 137 0.06 14.94 -0.12
N THR A 138 -1.05 14.51 0.43
CA THR A 138 -2.02 13.65 -0.25
C THR A 138 -3.33 14.39 -0.45
N ILE A 139 -3.85 14.33 -1.67
CA ILE A 139 -5.15 14.86 -2.08
C ILE A 139 -6.03 13.67 -2.42
N ASP A 140 -7.16 13.53 -1.72
CA ASP A 140 -8.19 12.54 -2.05
C ASP A 140 -9.04 13.06 -3.21
N LEU A 141 -8.94 12.40 -4.36
CA LEU A 141 -9.63 12.76 -5.59
C LEU A 141 -10.92 11.97 -5.80
N ALA A 142 -11.05 10.81 -5.16
CA ALA A 142 -12.20 9.92 -5.35
C ALA A 142 -13.54 10.64 -5.09
N GLN A 143 -13.59 11.51 -4.10
CA GLN A 143 -14.77 12.28 -3.72
C GLN A 143 -15.22 13.32 -4.75
N TYR A 144 -14.33 13.69 -5.67
CA TYR A 144 -14.59 14.74 -6.67
C TYR A 144 -15.02 14.23 -8.04
N ARG A 145 -15.10 12.92 -8.23
CA ARG A 145 -15.52 12.32 -9.50
C ARG A 145 -16.95 12.70 -9.90
N PRO A 146 -17.29 12.80 -11.20
CA PRO A 146 -16.42 12.56 -12.35
C PRO A 146 -15.60 13.80 -12.75
N PHE A 147 -14.38 13.60 -13.23
CA PHE A 147 -13.54 14.65 -13.80
C PHE A 147 -12.71 14.09 -14.98
N SER A 148 -12.37 14.96 -15.94
CA SER A 148 -11.53 14.62 -17.10
C SER A 148 -10.08 15.10 -16.94
N ASP A 149 -9.85 16.06 -16.05
CA ASP A 149 -8.53 16.56 -15.69
C ASP A 149 -8.60 17.21 -14.30
N PHE A 150 -7.45 17.39 -13.65
CA PHE A 150 -7.33 18.16 -12.42
C PHE A 150 -6.04 18.97 -12.40
N GLN A 151 -6.07 20.07 -11.69
CA GLN A 151 -4.95 20.97 -11.54
C GLN A 151 -4.73 21.29 -10.06
N VAL A 152 -3.48 21.20 -9.63
CA VAL A 152 -3.05 21.60 -8.28
C VAL A 152 -2.11 22.78 -8.40
N THR A 153 -2.43 23.86 -7.73
CA THR A 153 -1.58 25.06 -7.67
C THR A 153 -1.00 25.22 -6.28
N ILE A 154 0.33 25.26 -6.20
CA ILE A 154 1.08 25.36 -4.95
C ILE A 154 1.73 26.71 -4.89
N SER A 155 1.35 27.49 -3.87
CA SER A 155 1.91 28.82 -3.58
C SER A 155 2.64 28.77 -2.25
N ARG A 156 3.91 29.17 -2.22
CA ARG A 156 4.64 29.29 -0.98
C ARG A 156 4.35 30.63 -0.31
N ILE A 157 4.10 30.61 1.00
CA ILE A 157 3.74 31.79 1.79
C ILE A 157 4.98 32.37 2.51
N THR A 158 5.82 31.50 3.06
CA THR A 158 7.02 31.89 3.81
C THR A 158 8.25 31.97 2.91
N ASN A 159 9.20 32.85 3.24
CA ASN A 159 10.51 32.87 2.59
C ASN A 159 11.28 31.59 2.90
N HIS A 160 12.15 31.17 2.00
CA HIS A 160 13.05 30.04 2.24
C HIS A 160 14.39 30.48 2.87
N GLU A 161 14.71 31.75 2.76
CA GLU A 161 15.90 32.41 3.34
C GLU A 161 15.49 33.62 4.15
N GLY A 162 16.43 34.19 4.90
CA GLY A 162 16.20 35.35 5.73
C GLY A 162 15.88 35.02 7.19
N PRO A 163 15.19 35.90 7.91
CA PRO A 163 14.87 35.69 9.34
C PRO A 163 14.07 34.40 9.56
N GLY A 164 14.43 33.67 10.61
CA GLY A 164 13.68 32.45 11.02
C GLY A 164 12.26 32.79 11.48
N TYR A 165 11.41 31.79 11.52
CA TYR A 165 10.01 31.90 11.96
C TYR A 165 9.84 31.26 13.33
N LYS A 166 9.31 32.03 14.30
CA LYS A 166 9.10 31.56 15.67
C LYS A 166 7.72 30.91 15.86
N LYS A 167 6.69 31.58 15.41
CA LYS A 167 5.29 31.15 15.55
C LYS A 167 4.40 31.86 14.54
N ILE A 168 3.15 31.42 14.46
CA ILE A 168 2.11 32.08 13.68
C ILE A 168 1.24 32.88 14.63
N VAL A 169 1.10 34.20 14.35
CA VAL A 169 0.21 35.08 15.07
C VAL A 169 -0.84 35.64 14.11
N ASN A 170 -2.11 35.38 14.40
CA ASN A 170 -3.23 35.77 13.54
C ASN A 170 -3.05 35.44 12.06
N GLY A 171 -2.54 34.23 11.80
CA GLY A 171 -2.32 33.72 10.43
C GLY A 171 -1.04 34.27 9.75
N THR A 172 -0.27 35.10 10.40
CA THR A 172 0.97 35.67 9.87
C THR A 172 2.19 35.11 10.62
N PRO A 173 3.25 34.70 9.91
CA PRO A 173 4.49 34.26 10.53
C PRO A 173 5.15 35.41 11.29
N GLU A 174 5.44 35.21 12.57
CA GLU A 174 6.28 36.12 13.37
C GLU A 174 7.75 35.77 13.14
N THR A 175 8.53 36.73 12.62
CA THR A 175 9.95 36.53 12.33
C THR A 175 10.79 36.75 13.59
N PHE A 176 11.91 36.04 13.66
CA PHE A 176 12.95 36.26 14.67
C PHE A 176 14.26 36.63 13.97
N HIS A 177 14.68 37.86 14.11
CA HIS A 177 15.76 38.44 13.30
C HIS A 177 17.15 37.84 13.58
N ASP A 178 17.35 37.26 14.76
CA ASP A 178 18.61 36.60 15.14
C ASP A 178 18.72 35.17 14.60
N TRP A 179 17.65 34.68 13.94
CA TRP A 179 17.64 33.35 13.35
C TRP A 179 17.70 33.44 11.84
N THR A 180 18.50 32.54 11.23
CA THR A 180 18.53 32.36 9.78
C THR A 180 17.72 31.13 9.40
N ASN A 181 16.77 31.36 8.53
CA ASN A 181 15.87 30.30 8.09
C ASN A 181 16.53 29.39 7.05
N VAL A 182 16.44 28.07 7.23
CA VAL A 182 16.89 27.04 6.28
C VAL A 182 15.69 26.17 5.95
N THR A 183 14.91 26.60 4.97
CA THR A 183 13.65 25.94 4.62
C THR A 183 13.43 25.86 3.11
N GLN A 184 14.52 25.90 2.33
CA GLN A 184 14.43 25.78 0.89
C GLN A 184 13.82 24.44 0.51
N SER A 185 12.79 24.46 -0.34
CA SER A 185 12.04 23.27 -0.73
C SER A 185 11.86 23.20 -2.23
N SER A 186 11.74 21.98 -2.73
CA SER A 186 11.40 21.67 -4.11
C SER A 186 10.38 20.55 -4.18
N ILE A 187 9.67 20.43 -5.30
CA ILE A 187 8.83 19.26 -5.58
C ILE A 187 9.69 18.27 -6.36
N THR A 188 9.91 17.10 -5.79
CA THR A 188 10.78 16.08 -6.37
C THR A 188 10.03 14.93 -7.00
N ASN A 189 8.80 14.71 -6.59
CA ASN A 189 7.99 13.63 -7.14
C ASN A 189 6.49 13.96 -7.04
N THR A 190 5.75 13.53 -8.06
CA THR A 190 4.30 13.50 -8.08
C THR A 190 3.85 12.08 -8.39
N THR A 191 2.89 11.58 -7.63
CA THR A 191 2.40 10.20 -7.76
C THR A 191 0.88 10.21 -7.72
N CYS A 192 0.24 9.51 -8.63
CA CYS A 192 -1.18 9.20 -8.55
C CYS A 192 -1.39 7.75 -8.17
N VAL A 193 -2.41 7.51 -7.39
CA VAL A 193 -2.75 6.18 -6.87
C VAL A 193 -4.15 5.82 -7.32
N ILE A 194 -4.26 4.67 -7.98
CA ILE A 194 -5.52 4.02 -8.31
C ILE A 194 -5.69 2.90 -7.28
N LYS A 195 -6.79 2.92 -6.52
CA LYS A 195 -7.05 1.98 -5.43
C LYS A 195 -8.01 0.91 -5.89
N ASP A 196 -7.49 -0.29 -6.09
CA ASP A 196 -8.32 -1.46 -6.27
C ASP A 196 -8.68 -2.07 -4.91
N ILE A 197 -9.98 -2.17 -4.64
CA ILE A 197 -10.48 -2.83 -3.43
C ILE A 197 -10.46 -4.34 -3.68
N LEU A 198 -9.27 -4.93 -3.62
CA LEU A 198 -9.09 -6.36 -3.81
C LEU A 198 -9.33 -7.10 -2.50
N THR A 199 -10.29 -8.00 -2.52
CA THR A 199 -10.60 -8.87 -1.37
C THR A 199 -9.69 -10.09 -1.31
N HIS A 200 -8.99 -10.43 -2.41
CA HIS A 200 -8.13 -11.60 -2.55
C HIS A 200 -8.78 -12.89 -2.05
N PRO A 201 -9.94 -13.29 -2.62
CA PRO A 201 -10.63 -14.50 -2.18
C PRO A 201 -9.69 -15.71 -2.29
N TYR A 202 -9.84 -16.64 -1.37
CA TYR A 202 -9.01 -17.84 -1.24
C TYR A 202 -7.50 -17.59 -0.99
N SER A 203 -7.09 -16.37 -0.69
CA SER A 203 -5.70 -16.04 -0.36
C SER A 203 -5.58 -15.61 1.10
N ALA A 204 -4.76 -16.30 1.86
CA ALA A 204 -4.43 -15.86 3.22
C ALA A 204 -3.45 -14.67 3.15
N LEU A 205 -3.77 -13.62 3.86
CA LEU A 205 -3.01 -12.38 3.87
C LEU A 205 -2.67 -11.97 5.29
N ALA A 206 -1.47 -11.43 5.47
CA ALA A 206 -1.05 -10.81 6.71
C ALA A 206 -0.57 -9.38 6.45
N ARG A 207 -1.09 -8.42 7.19
CA ARG A 207 -0.62 -7.03 7.21
C ARG A 207 -0.03 -6.71 8.56
N VAL A 208 1.20 -6.23 8.58
CA VAL A 208 1.88 -5.77 9.80
C VAL A 208 2.20 -4.29 9.64
N THR A 209 1.75 -3.49 10.59
CA THR A 209 2.07 -2.07 10.67
C THR A 209 2.88 -1.82 11.93
N PHE A 210 4.04 -1.21 11.80
CA PHE A 210 4.92 -0.85 12.90
C PHE A 210 5.35 0.61 12.79
N ASP A 211 5.65 1.19 13.94
CA ASP A 211 6.13 2.57 14.05
C ASP A 211 7.64 2.61 13.81
N THR A 212 8.09 3.24 12.74
CA THR A 212 9.52 3.37 12.40
C THR A 212 10.33 4.14 13.43
N LYS A 213 9.68 4.95 14.27
CA LYS A 213 10.36 5.65 15.39
C LYS A 213 10.86 4.68 16.47
N LYS A 214 10.26 3.48 16.57
CA LYS A 214 10.59 2.46 17.57
C LYS A 214 11.58 1.41 17.06
N PHE A 215 11.88 1.41 15.77
CA PHE A 215 12.73 0.41 15.13
C PHE A 215 13.75 1.11 14.24
N GLN A 216 15.03 0.76 14.37
CA GLN A 216 16.11 1.29 13.51
C GLN A 216 16.06 0.74 12.07
N GLY A 217 15.21 -0.24 11.80
CA GLY A 217 15.03 -0.86 10.49
C GLY A 217 13.81 -1.76 10.46
N MET A 218 13.61 -2.44 9.35
CA MET A 218 12.50 -3.40 9.24
C MET A 218 12.76 -4.61 10.14
N PRO A 219 11.89 -4.91 11.13
CA PRO A 219 12.08 -6.07 12.01
C PRO A 219 11.97 -7.38 11.23
N THR A 220 12.84 -8.33 11.57
CA THR A 220 12.76 -9.70 11.05
C THR A 220 11.46 -10.36 11.50
N ARG A 221 10.81 -11.05 10.57
CA ARG A 221 9.51 -11.69 10.80
C ARG A 221 9.57 -13.16 10.39
N SER A 222 8.92 -14.00 11.16
CA SER A 222 8.66 -15.39 10.80
C SER A 222 7.17 -15.69 10.90
N TYR A 223 6.68 -16.55 10.04
CA TYR A 223 5.27 -16.93 10.01
C TYR A 223 5.17 -18.46 10.04
N HIS A 224 4.37 -18.97 10.96
CA HIS A 224 3.96 -20.36 10.93
C HIS A 224 2.73 -20.47 10.03
N ILE A 225 2.92 -21.02 8.83
CA ILE A 225 1.88 -21.10 7.80
C ILE A 225 1.43 -22.55 7.67
N ARG A 226 0.12 -22.78 7.72
CA ARG A 226 -0.49 -24.00 7.23
C ARG A 226 -0.83 -23.80 5.77
N GLY A 227 -0.45 -24.78 4.92
CA GLY A 227 -0.66 -24.72 3.48
C GLY A 227 -2.13 -24.81 3.07
N LEU A 228 -2.38 -25.10 1.80
CA LEU A 228 -3.71 -25.29 1.28
C LEU A 228 -4.33 -26.57 1.85
N LYS A 229 -5.63 -26.54 2.06
CA LYS A 229 -6.43 -27.74 2.27
C LYS A 229 -6.81 -28.30 0.92
N VAL A 230 -6.70 -29.60 0.75
CA VAL A 230 -7.03 -30.29 -0.49
C VAL A 230 -8.01 -31.43 -0.23
N LYS A 231 -8.67 -31.91 -1.29
CA LYS A 231 -9.55 -33.05 -1.20
C LYS A 231 -8.78 -34.31 -0.85
N VAL A 232 -9.27 -35.02 0.15
CA VAL A 232 -8.73 -36.30 0.58
C VAL A 232 -9.83 -37.38 0.58
N PRO A 233 -9.50 -38.65 0.46
CA PRO A 233 -10.48 -39.73 0.55
C PRO A 233 -11.34 -39.66 1.81
N SER A 234 -12.59 -40.13 1.74
CA SER A 234 -13.50 -40.20 2.89
C SER A 234 -12.93 -41.00 4.08
N ASN A 235 -12.09 -41.99 3.77
CA ASN A 235 -11.40 -42.82 4.75
C ASN A 235 -9.98 -42.36 5.08
N TYR A 236 -9.61 -41.13 4.72
CA TYR A 236 -8.28 -40.53 5.00
C TYR A 236 -8.11 -40.27 6.49
N VAL A 237 -7.04 -40.78 7.04
CA VAL A 237 -6.65 -40.53 8.44
C VAL A 237 -5.50 -39.53 8.48
N THR A 238 -5.75 -38.38 9.08
CA THR A 238 -4.70 -37.41 9.39
C THR A 238 -3.74 -37.98 10.44
N ARG A 239 -2.45 -37.67 10.30
CA ARG A 239 -1.48 -37.91 11.35
C ARG A 239 -1.93 -37.21 12.64
N GLU A 240 -2.24 -37.98 13.68
CA GLU A 240 -2.35 -37.47 15.03
C GLU A 240 -0.93 -37.45 15.64
N GLN A 241 -0.51 -36.29 16.13
CA GLN A 241 0.72 -36.19 16.94
C GLN A 241 0.38 -36.53 18.39
N ASP A 242 1.22 -37.29 19.03
CA ASP A 242 1.15 -37.50 20.48
C ASP A 242 1.59 -36.24 21.23
N SER A 243 1.51 -36.30 22.59
CA SER A 243 1.92 -35.19 23.46
C SER A 243 3.40 -34.78 23.31
N ASN A 244 4.21 -35.59 22.66
CA ASN A 244 5.64 -35.35 22.38
C ASN A 244 5.89 -34.88 20.94
N GLY A 245 4.83 -34.65 20.15
CA GLY A 245 4.95 -34.22 18.74
C GLY A 245 5.30 -35.38 17.81
N ILE A 246 5.30 -36.62 18.25
CA ILE A 246 5.58 -37.81 17.44
C ILE A 246 4.32 -38.21 16.69
N ALA A 247 4.43 -38.38 15.38
CA ALA A 247 3.30 -38.78 14.54
C ALA A 247 2.91 -40.24 14.83
N ASN A 248 1.73 -40.42 15.41
CA ASN A 248 1.13 -41.72 15.64
C ASN A 248 0.13 -42.06 14.54
N TYR A 249 0.37 -43.19 13.87
CA TYR A 249 -0.61 -43.78 12.95
C TYR A 249 -1.55 -44.68 13.78
N LYS A 250 -2.86 -44.47 13.65
CA LYS A 250 -3.82 -45.47 14.17
C LYS A 250 -3.60 -46.79 13.44
N ARG A 251 -3.07 -47.78 14.18
CA ARG A 251 -2.86 -49.12 13.67
C ARG A 251 -4.08 -49.99 13.97
N ASN A 252 -4.44 -50.81 13.04
CA ASN A 252 -5.38 -51.88 13.31
C ASN A 252 -4.75 -52.85 14.32
N PRO A 253 -5.34 -53.03 15.51
CA PRO A 253 -4.75 -53.85 16.58
C PRO A 253 -4.61 -55.32 16.16
N ALA A 254 -5.42 -55.85 15.21
CA ALA A 254 -5.37 -57.22 14.76
C ALA A 254 -4.29 -57.47 13.69
N THR A 255 -3.95 -56.47 12.88
CA THR A 255 -3.05 -56.64 11.72
C THR A 255 -1.73 -55.84 11.88
N GLY A 256 -1.63 -54.99 12.88
CA GLY A 256 -0.48 -54.05 13.06
C GLY A 256 -0.34 -53.01 11.96
N LEU A 257 -1.23 -53.02 10.97
CA LEU A 257 -1.21 -52.10 9.83
C LEU A 257 -1.92 -50.79 10.19
N VAL A 258 -1.52 -49.69 9.55
CA VAL A 258 -2.16 -48.36 9.72
C VAL A 258 -3.61 -48.49 9.24
N ALA A 259 -4.54 -48.39 10.19
CA ALA A 259 -5.90 -48.90 10.06
C ALA A 259 -6.72 -48.30 8.89
N ALA A 260 -6.46 -47.07 8.55
CA ALA A 260 -7.35 -46.37 7.62
C ALA A 260 -6.89 -46.35 6.16
N THR A 261 -5.66 -46.74 5.89
CA THR A 261 -5.11 -46.66 4.55
C THR A 261 -5.34 -47.93 3.72
N TYR A 262 -5.92 -48.96 4.30
CA TYR A 262 -5.96 -50.27 3.68
C TYR A 262 -7.37 -50.84 3.49
N GLN A 263 -8.39 -50.12 3.90
CA GLN A 263 -9.75 -50.47 3.57
C GLN A 263 -10.08 -50.02 2.15
N ASP A 264 -10.95 -50.75 1.49
CA ASP A 264 -11.43 -50.40 0.18
C ASP A 264 -12.12 -49.03 0.24
N TRP A 265 -11.59 -48.11 -0.52
CA TRP A 265 -12.17 -46.78 -0.65
C TRP A 265 -13.29 -46.81 -1.70
N ASP A 266 -14.44 -46.31 -1.34
CA ASP A 266 -15.62 -46.22 -2.20
C ASP A 266 -15.50 -45.17 -3.33
N GLY A 267 -14.40 -44.41 -3.35
CA GLY A 267 -14.18 -43.32 -4.30
C GLY A 267 -14.79 -41.99 -3.85
N GLY A 268 -15.40 -41.93 -2.67
CA GLY A 268 -15.91 -40.70 -2.06
C GLY A 268 -14.78 -39.87 -1.42
N PHE A 269 -14.91 -38.55 -1.48
CA PHE A 269 -14.03 -37.65 -0.77
C PHE A 269 -14.61 -37.20 0.56
N ALA A 270 -13.76 -36.79 1.49
CA ALA A 270 -14.18 -36.22 2.73
C ALA A 270 -15.05 -34.97 2.51
N LEU A 271 -15.99 -34.71 3.42
CA LEU A 271 -16.92 -33.58 3.33
C LEU A 271 -16.17 -32.23 3.31
N HIS A 272 -15.04 -32.16 3.99
CA HIS A 272 -14.23 -30.96 4.10
C HIS A 272 -12.79 -31.23 3.63
N ASP A 273 -12.25 -30.28 2.88
CA ASP A 273 -10.84 -30.29 2.50
C ASP A 273 -9.94 -30.27 3.73
N THR A 274 -8.83 -31.00 3.67
CA THR A 274 -7.96 -31.26 4.81
C THR A 274 -6.51 -30.93 4.50
N TYR A 275 -5.73 -30.56 5.51
CA TYR A 275 -4.29 -30.45 5.36
C TYR A 275 -3.67 -31.85 5.21
N THR A 276 -2.89 -32.01 4.17
CA THR A 276 -2.15 -33.25 3.91
C THR A 276 -0.79 -32.93 3.31
N ASN A 277 0.19 -33.77 3.62
CA ASN A 277 1.49 -33.78 2.96
C ASN A 277 1.62 -34.96 1.97
N ASN A 278 0.51 -35.68 1.73
CA ASN A 278 0.52 -36.80 0.79
C ASN A 278 0.58 -36.27 -0.64
N PRO A 279 1.65 -36.53 -1.40
CA PRO A 279 1.85 -35.96 -2.72
C PRO A 279 0.80 -36.37 -3.75
N ALA A 280 0.17 -37.55 -3.61
CA ALA A 280 -0.87 -37.99 -4.55
C ALA A 280 -2.12 -37.09 -4.48
N TRP A 281 -2.53 -36.66 -3.28
CA TRP A 281 -3.70 -35.77 -3.12
C TRP A 281 -3.37 -34.32 -3.44
N VAL A 282 -2.15 -33.89 -3.18
CA VAL A 282 -1.66 -32.61 -3.66
C VAL A 282 -1.63 -32.57 -5.19
N PHE A 283 -1.18 -33.67 -5.83
CA PHE A 283 -1.18 -33.79 -7.28
C PHE A 283 -2.60 -33.81 -7.86
N TYR A 284 -3.52 -34.56 -7.23
CA TYR A 284 -4.94 -34.55 -7.62
C TYR A 284 -5.53 -33.13 -7.60
N ASP A 285 -5.23 -32.35 -6.55
CA ASP A 285 -5.69 -30.98 -6.44
C ASP A 285 -5.12 -30.11 -7.57
N VAL A 286 -3.82 -30.22 -7.87
CA VAL A 286 -3.20 -29.49 -8.99
C VAL A 286 -3.85 -29.86 -10.33
N LEU A 287 -4.22 -31.10 -10.55
CA LEU A 287 -4.86 -31.52 -11.79
C LEU A 287 -6.30 -30.99 -11.92
N THR A 288 -7.04 -30.85 -10.81
CA THR A 288 -8.49 -30.53 -10.83
C THR A 288 -8.80 -29.07 -10.42
N ASN A 289 -7.83 -28.28 -10.01
CA ASN A 289 -8.05 -26.94 -9.54
C ASN A 289 -8.03 -25.93 -10.69
N ASN A 290 -9.11 -25.16 -10.85
CA ASN A 290 -9.25 -24.17 -11.93
C ASN A 290 -8.46 -22.90 -11.68
N ARG A 291 -8.02 -22.64 -10.43
CA ARG A 291 -7.37 -21.37 -10.07
C ARG A 291 -5.85 -21.37 -10.31
N TYR A 292 -5.18 -22.45 -9.95
CA TYR A 292 -3.73 -22.58 -10.03
C TYR A 292 -3.24 -23.89 -10.64
N GLY A 293 -4.15 -24.73 -11.10
CA GLY A 293 -3.89 -26.04 -11.66
C GLY A 293 -4.40 -26.18 -13.09
N LEU A 294 -4.68 -27.43 -13.47
CA LEU A 294 -5.13 -27.81 -14.80
C LEU A 294 -6.65 -28.01 -14.90
N GLY A 295 -7.42 -27.56 -13.92
CA GLY A 295 -8.86 -27.84 -13.81
C GLY A 295 -9.72 -27.27 -14.96
N ASP A 296 -9.22 -26.28 -15.70
CA ASP A 296 -9.89 -25.79 -16.92
C ASP A 296 -9.73 -26.77 -18.10
N PHE A 297 -8.71 -27.61 -18.07
CA PHE A 297 -8.39 -28.59 -19.14
C PHE A 297 -8.73 -30.02 -18.77
N LEU A 298 -8.65 -30.39 -17.48
CA LEU A 298 -8.87 -31.75 -16.97
C LEU A 298 -10.04 -31.72 -15.98
N LYS A 299 -10.97 -32.63 -16.21
CA LYS A 299 -12.08 -32.86 -15.26
C LYS A 299 -11.73 -33.97 -14.27
N ALA A 300 -12.35 -33.94 -13.11
CA ALA A 300 -12.18 -35.01 -12.11
C ALA A 300 -12.50 -36.40 -12.62
N THR A 301 -13.35 -36.51 -13.66
CA THR A 301 -13.70 -37.76 -14.36
C THR A 301 -12.57 -38.30 -15.23
N ASP A 302 -11.64 -37.45 -15.66
CA ASP A 302 -10.54 -37.82 -16.55
C ASP A 302 -9.35 -38.41 -15.78
N ILE A 303 -9.42 -38.39 -14.44
CA ILE A 303 -8.35 -38.82 -13.55
C ILE A 303 -8.73 -40.14 -12.89
N ASP A 304 -7.86 -41.14 -13.02
CA ASP A 304 -8.00 -42.40 -12.26
C ASP A 304 -7.64 -42.16 -10.78
N LYS A 305 -8.64 -41.73 -10.02
CA LYS A 305 -8.50 -41.49 -8.57
C LYS A 305 -8.16 -42.76 -7.79
N TYR A 306 -8.51 -43.92 -8.28
CA TYR A 306 -8.18 -45.20 -7.62
C TYR A 306 -6.72 -45.58 -7.80
N ALA A 307 -6.14 -45.26 -8.96
CA ALA A 307 -4.69 -45.37 -9.15
C ALA A 307 -3.94 -44.44 -8.23
N LEU A 308 -4.38 -43.16 -8.10
CA LEU A 308 -3.82 -42.21 -7.15
C LEU A 308 -3.98 -42.67 -5.70
N TYR A 309 -5.11 -43.28 -5.34
CA TYR A 309 -5.29 -43.83 -4.00
C TYR A 309 -4.29 -44.95 -3.69
N ARG A 310 -4.01 -45.81 -4.65
CA ARG A 310 -2.97 -46.86 -4.51
C ARG A 310 -1.59 -46.23 -4.28
N ILE A 311 -1.24 -45.21 -5.04
CA ILE A 311 0.02 -44.45 -4.87
C ILE A 311 0.04 -43.78 -3.51
N ALA A 312 -1.04 -43.11 -3.10
CA ALA A 312 -1.15 -42.42 -1.83
C ALA A 312 -0.91 -43.31 -0.59
N ARG A 313 -1.10 -44.60 -0.72
CA ARG A 313 -0.84 -45.59 0.35
C ARG A 313 0.65 -45.81 0.62
N TYR A 314 1.52 -45.50 -0.33
CA TYR A 314 2.97 -45.61 -0.19
C TYR A 314 3.62 -44.27 0.32
N CYS A 315 2.91 -43.15 0.23
CA CYS A 315 3.33 -41.87 0.66
C CYS A 315 2.82 -41.53 2.07
#